data_e30dfb7041317c666bcdfdb426be28cb
#
_entry.id   e30dfb7041317c666bcdfdb426be28cb
#
_cell.length_a   1.000
_cell.length_b   1.000
_cell.length_c   1.000
_cell.angle_alpha   90.00
_cell.angle_beta   90.00
_cell.angle_gamma   90.00
#
_symmetry.space_group_name_H-M   'P 1'
#
loop_
_entity.id
_entity.type
_entity.pdbx_description
1 polymer ?
#
loop_
_entity_poly.entity_id
_entity_poly.type
_entity_poly.pdbx_seq_one_letter_code
_entity_poly.pdbx_strand_id
1 'polypeptide(L)'
;MNSFYQMVALVGESGSGKSTVISLLQRFYDPDTGHITLDGVEIQKLQLKWLRQQMGLVSQEPVLFNDTVRVNIAYGKEGNATEAEVLAAAELANAHQFISSLKQVRALCLFLC
;
A
#
# COMPACT_ATOMS: atom_id res chain seq x y z
N MET A 1 -25.38 -2.93 -6.06
CA MET A 1 -24.38 -3.40 -5.07
C MET A 1 -23.85 -2.17 -4.34
N ASN A 2 -24.36 -1.91 -3.13
CA ASN A 2 -23.92 -0.75 -2.35
C ASN A 2 -22.52 -1.07 -1.78
N SER A 3 -21.50 -0.49 -2.38
CA SER A 3 -20.13 -0.55 -1.83
C SER A 3 -20.09 0.38 -0.61
N PHE A 4 -20.19 -0.18 0.58
CA PHE A 4 -19.99 0.57 1.81
C PHE A 4 -18.49 0.70 2.06
N TYR A 5 -17.93 1.85 1.74
CA TYR A 5 -16.59 2.20 2.21
C TYR A 5 -16.67 2.49 3.71
N GLN A 6 -16.06 1.63 4.52
CA GLN A 6 -15.94 1.84 5.95
C GLN A 6 -14.51 2.24 6.30
N MET A 7 -14.38 3.30 7.09
CA MET A 7 -13.12 3.66 7.71
C MET A 7 -13.14 3.14 9.15
N VAL A 8 -12.16 2.32 9.50
CA VAL A 8 -11.99 1.78 10.85
C VAL A 8 -10.69 2.28 11.44
N ALA A 9 -10.72 2.83 12.64
CA ALA A 9 -9.55 3.29 13.37
C ALA A 9 -9.22 2.31 14.51
N LEU A 10 -7.95 1.88 14.57
CA LEU A 10 -7.40 1.14 15.69
C LEU A 10 -6.71 2.13 16.62
N VAL A 11 -7.25 2.30 17.83
CA VAL A 11 -6.70 3.21 18.84
C VAL A 11 -6.21 2.43 20.06
N GLY A 12 -5.19 2.94 20.73
CA GLY A 12 -4.59 2.32 21.90
C GLY A 12 -3.20 2.88 22.17
N GLU A 13 -2.66 2.57 23.33
CA GLU A 13 -1.32 2.98 23.74
C GLU A 13 -0.23 2.38 22.82
N SER A 14 0.98 2.94 22.87
CA SER A 14 2.14 2.37 22.18
C SER A 14 2.39 0.95 22.69
N GLY A 15 2.64 0.01 21.78
CA GLY A 15 2.85 -1.41 22.14
C GLY A 15 1.57 -2.23 22.36
N SER A 16 0.37 -1.65 22.19
CA SER A 16 -0.91 -2.37 22.37
C SER A 16 -1.27 -3.34 21.23
N GLY A 17 -0.36 -3.60 20.29
CA GLY A 17 -0.59 -4.58 19.22
C GLY A 17 -1.29 -4.06 17.97
N LYS A 18 -1.49 -2.74 17.82
CA LYS A 18 -2.14 -2.17 16.63
C LYS A 18 -1.45 -2.55 15.31
N SER A 19 -0.13 -2.47 15.27
CA SER A 19 0.67 -2.87 14.11
C SER A 19 0.63 -4.38 13.85
N THR A 20 0.46 -5.18 14.91
CA THR A 20 0.32 -6.64 14.81
C THR A 20 -0.94 -7.01 14.04
N VAL A 21 -2.04 -6.27 14.21
CA VAL A 21 -3.28 -6.49 13.45
C VAL A 21 -3.03 -6.33 11.95
N ILE A 22 -2.31 -5.27 11.55
CA ILE A 22 -1.95 -5.05 10.15
C ILE A 22 -1.09 -6.19 9.61
N SER A 23 -0.11 -6.65 10.38
CA SER A 23 0.77 -7.76 10.00
C SER A 23 0.01 -9.09 9.86
N LEU A 24 -0.98 -9.34 10.71
CA LEU A 24 -1.85 -10.52 10.62
C LEU A 24 -2.75 -10.45 9.38
N LEU A 25 -3.33 -9.28 9.08
CA LEU A 25 -4.15 -9.09 7.87
C LEU A 25 -3.34 -9.33 6.59
N GLN A 26 -2.09 -8.86 6.54
CA GLN A 26 -1.18 -9.10 5.42
C GLN A 26 -0.55 -10.49 5.42
N ARG A 27 -0.87 -11.29 6.44
CA ARG A 27 -0.37 -12.65 6.61
C ARG A 27 1.17 -12.72 6.61
N PHE A 28 1.81 -11.84 7.42
CA PHE A 28 3.21 -12.01 7.80
C PHE A 28 3.36 -13.03 8.91
N TYR A 29 2.29 -13.22 9.70
CA TYR A 29 2.14 -14.22 10.75
C TYR A 29 0.76 -14.86 10.61
N ASP A 30 0.65 -16.14 10.90
CA ASP A 30 -0.63 -16.79 11.12
C ASP A 30 -0.97 -16.72 12.61
N PRO A 31 -2.26 -16.56 13.00
CA PRO A 31 -2.64 -16.54 14.40
C PRO A 31 -2.46 -17.91 15.04
N ASP A 32 -1.99 -17.96 16.30
CA ASP A 32 -1.85 -19.20 17.06
C ASP A 32 -3.20 -19.84 17.35
N THR A 33 -4.24 -19.01 17.54
CA THR A 33 -5.62 -19.43 17.77
C THR A 33 -6.57 -18.49 17.03
N GLY A 34 -7.71 -19.02 16.61
CA GLY A 34 -8.69 -18.28 15.81
C GLY A 34 -8.34 -18.25 14.32
N HIS A 35 -9.11 -17.46 13.57
CA HIS A 35 -8.93 -17.33 12.12
C HIS A 35 -9.37 -15.95 11.66
N ILE A 36 -8.81 -15.51 10.56
CA ILE A 36 -9.17 -14.26 9.87
C ILE A 36 -9.83 -14.66 8.56
N THR A 37 -10.95 -14.04 8.25
CA THR A 37 -11.70 -14.31 7.02
C THR A 37 -11.79 -13.07 6.13
N LEU A 38 -11.72 -13.29 4.83
CA LEU A 38 -12.03 -12.31 3.80
C LEU A 38 -13.24 -12.84 3.02
N ASP A 39 -14.35 -12.12 3.07
CA ASP A 39 -15.64 -12.53 2.46
C ASP A 39 -16.05 -13.97 2.82
N GLY A 40 -15.86 -14.36 4.09
CA GLY A 40 -16.21 -15.67 4.61
C GLY A 40 -15.20 -16.78 4.32
N VAL A 41 -14.12 -16.50 3.60
CA VAL A 41 -13.04 -17.45 3.33
C VAL A 41 -11.84 -17.15 4.24
N GLU A 42 -11.33 -18.16 4.94
CA GLU A 42 -10.12 -18.01 5.75
C GLU A 42 -8.93 -17.55 4.88
N ILE A 43 -8.25 -16.49 5.30
CA ILE A 43 -7.13 -15.93 4.52
C ILE A 43 -5.98 -16.93 4.34
N GLN A 44 -5.85 -17.90 5.24
CA GLN A 44 -4.86 -18.98 5.16
C GLN A 44 -5.07 -19.90 3.96
N LYS A 45 -6.32 -20.03 3.48
CA LYS A 45 -6.71 -20.82 2.31
C LYS A 45 -6.52 -20.06 0.99
N LEU A 46 -6.29 -18.77 1.06
CA LEU A 46 -6.08 -17.92 -0.11
C LEU A 46 -4.62 -17.94 -0.55
N GLN A 47 -4.39 -17.79 -1.85
CA GLN A 47 -3.04 -17.63 -2.37
C GLN A 47 -2.44 -16.32 -1.86
N LEU A 48 -1.27 -16.38 -1.22
CA LEU A 48 -0.66 -15.24 -0.53
C LEU A 48 -0.40 -14.04 -1.46
N LYS A 49 0.08 -14.29 -2.67
CA LYS A 49 0.32 -13.23 -3.67
C LYS A 49 -0.98 -12.52 -4.02
N TRP A 50 -2.04 -13.28 -4.28
CA TRP A 50 -3.36 -12.72 -4.60
C TRP A 50 -3.92 -11.91 -3.42
N LEU A 51 -3.85 -12.44 -2.20
CA LEU A 51 -4.32 -11.74 -0.98
C LEU A 51 -3.65 -10.37 -0.83
N ARG A 52 -2.32 -10.32 -0.97
CA ARG A 52 -1.55 -9.07 -0.83
C ARG A 52 -1.82 -8.08 -1.95
N GLN A 53 -2.17 -8.55 -3.15
CA GLN A 53 -2.59 -7.67 -4.25
C GLN A 53 -3.95 -6.99 -4.02
N GLN A 54 -4.78 -7.51 -3.10
CA GLN A 54 -6.06 -6.88 -2.73
C GLN A 54 -5.88 -5.76 -1.69
N MET A 55 -4.70 -5.54 -1.16
CA MET A 55 -4.42 -4.60 -0.09
C MET A 55 -3.34 -3.61 -0.50
N GLY A 56 -3.55 -2.34 -0.13
CA GLY A 56 -2.52 -1.30 -0.19
C GLY A 56 -2.10 -0.92 1.23
N LEU A 57 -0.80 -0.81 1.48
CA LEU A 57 -0.26 -0.34 2.74
C LEU A 57 0.38 1.03 2.57
N VAL A 58 -0.02 1.98 3.41
CA VAL A 58 0.67 3.26 3.58
C VAL A 58 1.43 3.21 4.90
N SER A 59 2.74 3.07 4.82
CA SER A 59 3.63 3.02 5.98
C SER A 59 3.99 4.42 6.48
N GLN A 60 4.32 4.54 7.77
CA GLN A 60 4.90 5.76 8.33
C GLN A 60 6.32 6.00 7.82
N GLU A 61 7.06 4.95 7.53
CA GLU A 61 8.39 4.99 6.94
C GLU A 61 8.30 4.42 5.51
N PRO A 62 8.03 5.27 4.50
CA PRO A 62 7.95 4.80 3.13
C PRO A 62 9.33 4.37 2.64
N VAL A 63 9.39 3.21 2.01
CA VAL A 63 10.57 2.75 1.29
C VAL A 63 10.44 3.17 -0.17
N LEU A 64 11.39 3.97 -0.64
CA LEU A 64 11.48 4.35 -2.04
C LEU A 64 12.60 3.57 -2.71
N PHE A 65 12.36 3.12 -3.92
CA PHE A 65 13.37 2.51 -4.76
C PHE A 65 14.24 3.59 -5.40
N ASN A 66 15.52 3.29 -5.58
CA ASN A 66 16.46 4.16 -6.29
C ASN A 66 16.14 4.16 -7.80
N ASP A 67 15.04 4.78 -8.14
CA ASP A 67 14.49 4.87 -9.50
C ASP A 67 13.67 6.16 -9.65
N THR A 68 13.09 6.37 -10.82
CA THR A 68 12.26 7.54 -11.08
C THR A 68 10.99 7.56 -10.22
N VAL A 69 10.42 8.76 -10.00
CA VAL A 69 9.12 8.92 -9.31
C VAL A 69 8.03 8.06 -10.00
N ARG A 70 8.05 8.02 -11.34
CA ARG A 70 7.11 7.23 -12.13
C ARG A 70 7.21 5.73 -11.80
N VAL A 71 8.42 5.18 -11.77
CA VAL A 71 8.64 3.76 -11.45
C VAL A 71 8.22 3.45 -10.02
N ASN A 72 8.51 4.34 -9.07
CA ASN A 72 8.07 4.19 -7.68
C ASN A 72 6.54 4.17 -7.56
N ILE A 73 5.82 5.04 -8.28
CA ILE A 73 4.35 5.05 -8.29
C ILE A 73 3.80 3.78 -8.98
N ALA A 74 4.41 3.38 -10.09
CA ALA A 74 3.99 2.22 -10.88
C ALA A 74 4.32 0.87 -10.22
N TYR A 75 5.10 0.84 -9.14
CA TYR A 75 5.64 -0.37 -8.52
C TYR A 75 4.56 -1.39 -8.15
N GLY A 76 3.43 -0.94 -7.62
CA GLY A 76 2.31 -1.81 -7.23
C GLY A 76 1.68 -2.60 -8.40
N LYS A 77 1.91 -2.16 -9.64
CA LYS A 77 1.48 -2.85 -10.88
C LYS A 77 2.64 -3.56 -11.61
N GLU A 78 3.71 -3.88 -10.89
CA GLU A 78 4.89 -4.56 -11.47
C GLU A 78 5.46 -3.83 -12.71
N GLY A 79 5.35 -2.50 -12.75
CA GLY A 79 5.80 -1.67 -13.86
C GLY A 79 4.86 -1.56 -15.07
N ASN A 80 3.73 -2.27 -15.06
CA ASN A 80 2.75 -2.29 -16.16
C ASN A 80 1.68 -1.18 -16.07
N ALA A 81 1.93 -0.13 -15.28
CA ALA A 81 1.01 0.99 -15.18
C ALA A 81 1.13 1.92 -16.40
N THR A 82 -0.02 2.32 -16.94
CA THR A 82 -0.09 3.35 -17.98
C THR A 82 0.20 4.72 -17.39
N GLU A 83 0.58 5.69 -18.24
CA GLU A 83 0.81 7.08 -17.81
C GLU A 83 -0.43 7.70 -17.17
N ALA A 84 -1.61 7.44 -17.73
CA ALA A 84 -2.88 7.92 -17.17
C ALA A 84 -3.14 7.38 -15.76
N GLU A 85 -2.82 6.12 -15.49
CA GLU A 85 -2.97 5.52 -14.16
C GLU A 85 -1.98 6.09 -13.14
N VAL A 86 -0.74 6.35 -13.57
CA VAL A 86 0.28 6.99 -12.73
C VAL A 86 -0.13 8.41 -12.36
N LEU A 87 -0.64 9.19 -13.33
CA LEU A 87 -1.16 10.54 -13.08
C LEU A 87 -2.37 10.51 -12.15
N ALA A 88 -3.33 9.65 -12.40
CA ALA A 88 -4.52 9.50 -11.55
C ALA A 88 -4.14 9.13 -10.11
N ALA A 89 -3.19 8.23 -9.91
CA ALA A 89 -2.71 7.86 -8.58
C ALA A 89 -2.02 9.05 -7.87
N ALA A 90 -1.21 9.83 -8.59
CA ALA A 90 -0.54 11.01 -8.04
C ALA A 90 -1.55 12.11 -7.68
N GLU A 91 -2.61 12.29 -8.45
CA GLU A 91 -3.70 13.24 -8.15
C GLU A 91 -4.50 12.80 -6.92
N LEU A 92 -4.88 11.52 -6.83
CA LEU A 92 -5.58 10.98 -5.66
C LEU A 92 -4.76 11.10 -4.38
N ALA A 93 -3.43 10.96 -4.47
CA ALA A 93 -2.51 11.17 -3.36
C ALA A 93 -2.23 12.65 -3.07
N ASN A 94 -2.82 13.60 -3.83
CA ASN A 94 -2.55 15.02 -3.77
C ASN A 94 -1.07 15.39 -3.97
N ALA A 95 -0.33 14.55 -4.69
CA ALA A 95 1.11 14.70 -4.94
C ALA A 95 1.43 15.30 -6.31
N HIS A 96 0.45 15.35 -7.24
CA HIS A 96 0.67 15.78 -8.62
C HIS A 96 1.27 17.18 -8.73
N GLN A 97 0.76 18.16 -7.98
CA GLN A 97 1.27 19.54 -8.02
C GLN A 97 2.71 19.62 -7.54
N PHE A 98 3.04 18.89 -6.46
CA PHE A 98 4.41 18.82 -5.94
C PHE A 98 5.35 18.19 -6.97
N ILE A 99 5.00 17.05 -7.54
CA ILE A 99 5.80 16.34 -8.55
C ILE A 99 6.02 17.24 -9.78
N SER A 100 4.97 17.93 -10.25
CA SER A 100 5.04 18.83 -11.41
C SER A 100 5.91 20.07 -11.17
N SER A 101 6.03 20.51 -9.91
CA SER A 101 6.88 21.65 -9.52
C SER A 101 8.37 21.31 -9.49
N LEU A 102 8.73 20.03 -9.46
CA LEU A 102 10.12 19.58 -9.46
C LEU A 102 10.72 19.81 -10.85
N LYS A 103 11.64 20.77 -10.97
CA LYS A 103 12.23 21.25 -12.26
C LYS A 103 13.00 20.19 -13.06
N GLN A 104 13.19 18.97 -12.53
CA GLN A 104 13.91 17.88 -13.19
C GLN A 104 13.18 16.55 -13.00
N VAL A 105 11.95 16.45 -13.48
CA VAL A 105 11.11 15.24 -13.30
C VAL A 105 11.61 14.02 -14.10
N ARG A 106 12.58 14.17 -14.98
CA ARG A 106 13.09 13.05 -15.81
C ARG A 106 14.15 12.18 -15.15
N ALA A 107 14.75 12.60 -14.05
CA ALA A 107 15.84 11.87 -13.39
C ALA A 107 15.98 12.22 -11.91
N LEU A 108 14.89 12.22 -11.14
CA LEU A 108 15.05 12.29 -9.70
C LEU A 108 15.25 10.88 -9.15
N CYS A 109 16.49 10.41 -9.21
CA CYS A 109 17.00 9.48 -8.21
C CYS A 109 16.91 10.23 -6.87
N LEU A 110 15.93 9.92 -6.05
CA LEU A 110 15.92 10.37 -4.67
C LEU A 110 17.07 9.65 -3.96
N PHE A 111 18.25 10.28 -3.96
CA PHE A 111 19.29 9.95 -3.02
C PHE A 111 18.78 10.42 -1.64
N LEU A 112 18.23 9.51 -0.88
CA LEU A 112 18.14 9.66 0.56
C LEU A 112 19.33 8.88 1.14
N CYS A 113 20.37 9.64 1.52
CA CYS A 113 21.34 9.19 2.50
C CYS A 113 20.71 9.09 3.88
#